data_e63a11a8565eb9c0b5a3a683101f0c05
#
_entry.id   e63a11a8565eb9c0b5a3a683101f0c05
#
_cell.length_a   1.000
_cell.length_b   1.000
_cell.length_c   1.000
_cell.angle_alpha   90.00
_cell.angle_beta   90.00
_cell.angle_gamma   90.00
#
_symmetry.space_group_name_H-M   'P 1'
#
loop_
_entity.id
_entity.type
_entity.pdbx_description
1 polymer ?
#
loop_
_entity_poly.entity_id
_entity_poly.type
_entity_poly.pdbx_seq_one_letter_code
_entity_poly.pdbx_strand_id
1 'polypeptide(L)'
;MIETDIVVIGAGPTGLFTVFEAGLLGMKCHLIDSLTKPGGQCAEIYPNKPIYDIPAYPEIMAGDLINNLLEQIKPFSPGYTLGETAEKLSKTNGNFLITTDKNSQICAKVVAIAGGLGNFEPRKPNIDDLNKFEEKGIQYSIVDPNKFKGKNVVIAGGGDSALDWTIVLSEIAKKVTLIHRRNQFRGAVDSVKKIQELKDKNKLQIITPAILKKLNGNDKLESIEIAVDNEILKIPTDYLIPLYGLVPKMDIFKSWGLEIEKNAVKVNNSLDYQTNKDGIFAIGDINYYPGKLKLILSGFHEAAIMCHSAYQIINPGKKNILKYTTVSGISGFDGSKKEPKKTEVNSFK
;
A
#
# COMPACT_ATOMS: atom_id res chain seq x y z
N MET A 1 12.66 -24.14 -10.66
CA MET A 1 12.01 -24.03 -9.33
C MET A 1 12.97 -23.34 -8.39
N ILE A 2 12.53 -22.30 -7.71
CA ILE A 2 13.33 -21.53 -6.76
C ILE A 2 13.07 -22.11 -5.36
N GLU A 3 14.11 -22.30 -4.56
CA GLU A 3 13.99 -22.78 -3.18
C GLU A 3 14.41 -21.70 -2.18
N THR A 4 13.61 -21.52 -1.14
CA THR A 4 13.86 -20.53 -0.07
C THR A 4 13.29 -21.02 1.27
N ASP A 5 13.63 -20.38 2.38
CA ASP A 5 13.03 -20.71 3.68
C ASP A 5 11.63 -20.08 3.81
N ILE A 6 11.50 -18.80 3.41
CA ILE A 6 10.25 -18.03 3.45
C ILE A 6 9.98 -17.43 2.07
N VAL A 7 8.79 -17.70 1.51
CA VAL A 7 8.28 -16.90 0.40
C VAL A 7 7.44 -15.75 0.96
N VAL A 8 7.76 -14.52 0.55
CA VAL A 8 7.06 -13.30 0.96
C VAL A 8 6.23 -12.80 -0.21
N ILE A 9 4.92 -12.73 -0.06
CA ILE A 9 4.00 -12.25 -1.08
C ILE A 9 3.69 -10.78 -0.82
N GLY A 10 4.28 -9.91 -1.61
CA GLY A 10 4.27 -8.45 -1.47
C GLY A 10 5.63 -7.91 -1.04
N ALA A 11 6.20 -7.03 -1.88
CA ALA A 11 7.47 -6.34 -1.65
C ALA A 11 7.27 -4.88 -1.18
N GLY A 12 6.16 -4.60 -0.51
CA GLY A 12 5.91 -3.32 0.18
C GLY A 12 6.73 -3.19 1.47
N PRO A 13 6.55 -2.11 2.25
CA PRO A 13 7.32 -1.85 3.47
C PRO A 13 7.38 -3.05 4.43
N THR A 14 6.23 -3.67 4.70
CA THR A 14 6.14 -4.83 5.60
C THR A 14 6.88 -6.04 5.04
N GLY A 15 6.75 -6.33 3.73
CA GLY A 15 7.46 -7.43 3.10
C GLY A 15 8.97 -7.23 3.09
N LEU A 16 9.43 -6.02 2.82
CA LEU A 16 10.86 -5.68 2.91
C LEU A 16 11.39 -5.84 4.33
N PHE A 17 10.66 -5.33 5.33
CA PHE A 17 11.09 -5.49 6.72
C PHE A 17 11.05 -6.96 7.20
N THR A 18 10.17 -7.78 6.63
CA THR A 18 10.19 -9.25 6.86
C THR A 18 11.52 -9.87 6.43
N VAL A 19 12.09 -9.44 5.31
CA VAL A 19 13.41 -9.91 4.87
C VAL A 19 14.49 -9.55 5.88
N PHE A 20 14.44 -8.35 6.45
CA PHE A 20 15.38 -7.92 7.48
C PHE A 20 15.30 -8.81 8.72
N GLU A 21 14.12 -9.00 9.28
CA GLU A 21 13.90 -9.81 10.48
C GLU A 21 14.25 -11.30 10.25
N ALA A 22 13.86 -11.86 9.10
CA ALA A 22 14.22 -13.21 8.72
C ALA A 22 15.76 -13.37 8.57
N GLY A 23 16.41 -12.40 7.95
CA GLY A 23 17.84 -12.36 7.76
C GLY A 23 18.63 -12.31 9.06
N LEU A 24 18.17 -11.57 10.07
CA LEU A 24 18.74 -11.57 11.42
C LEU A 24 18.73 -12.97 12.07
N LEU A 25 17.76 -13.79 11.72
CA LEU A 25 17.59 -15.18 12.18
C LEU A 25 18.27 -16.20 11.25
N GLY A 26 18.98 -15.74 10.21
CA GLY A 26 19.68 -16.60 9.25
C GLY A 26 18.76 -17.33 8.27
N MET A 27 17.54 -16.87 8.08
CA MET A 27 16.58 -17.43 7.12
C MET A 27 16.64 -16.67 5.79
N LYS A 28 16.50 -17.39 4.69
CA LYS A 28 16.46 -16.83 3.34
C LYS A 28 15.03 -16.50 2.92
N CYS A 29 14.85 -15.35 2.27
CA CYS A 29 13.59 -14.93 1.72
C CYS A 29 13.61 -14.79 0.21
N HIS A 30 12.47 -15.08 -0.43
CA HIS A 30 12.17 -14.75 -1.81
C HIS A 30 10.84 -13.97 -1.87
N LEU A 31 10.88 -12.79 -2.49
CA LEU A 31 9.70 -11.93 -2.60
C LEU A 31 9.03 -12.11 -3.96
N ILE A 32 7.70 -12.17 -3.95
CA ILE A 32 6.85 -12.12 -5.15
C ILE A 32 6.03 -10.85 -5.09
N ASP A 33 6.04 -10.04 -6.15
CA ASP A 33 5.18 -8.85 -6.23
C ASP A 33 4.63 -8.66 -7.65
N SER A 34 3.37 -8.26 -7.75
CA SER A 34 2.72 -7.94 -9.02
C SER A 34 3.28 -6.67 -9.68
N LEU A 35 3.90 -5.79 -8.90
CA LEU A 35 4.61 -4.63 -9.40
C LEU A 35 5.99 -5.03 -9.93
N THR A 36 6.47 -4.28 -10.92
CA THR A 36 7.79 -4.50 -11.53
C THR A 36 8.97 -3.97 -10.72
N LYS A 37 8.66 -3.27 -9.61
CA LYS A 37 9.62 -2.71 -8.66
C LYS A 37 9.14 -2.94 -7.23
N PRO A 38 10.04 -3.18 -6.27
CA PRO A 38 9.69 -3.25 -4.87
C PRO A 38 9.27 -1.89 -4.32
N GLY A 39 8.49 -1.90 -3.24
CA GLY A 39 8.06 -0.71 -2.51
C GLY A 39 6.55 -0.60 -2.33
N GLY A 40 5.76 -1.40 -3.07
CA GLY A 40 4.30 -1.42 -2.96
C GLY A 40 3.68 -0.05 -3.17
N GLN A 41 2.63 0.28 -2.40
CA GLN A 41 1.91 1.55 -2.51
C GLN A 41 2.80 2.78 -2.27
N CYS A 42 3.78 2.68 -1.38
CA CYS A 42 4.70 3.78 -1.06
C CYS A 42 5.54 4.22 -2.26
N ALA A 43 5.98 3.29 -3.10
CA ALA A 43 6.75 3.59 -4.29
C ALA A 43 5.86 3.90 -5.52
N GLU A 44 4.72 3.21 -5.65
CA GLU A 44 3.89 3.27 -6.85
C GLU A 44 2.85 4.39 -6.80
N ILE A 45 2.19 4.59 -5.65
CA ILE A 45 1.04 5.49 -5.57
C ILE A 45 1.40 6.88 -5.05
N TYR A 46 2.30 6.95 -4.04
CA TYR A 46 2.58 8.22 -3.35
C TYR A 46 4.04 8.37 -2.90
N PRO A 47 5.03 8.19 -3.80
CA PRO A 47 6.46 8.25 -3.43
C PRO A 47 6.88 9.60 -2.82
N ASN A 48 6.23 10.67 -3.22
CA ASN A 48 6.50 12.05 -2.78
C ASN A 48 5.57 12.52 -1.65
N LYS A 49 4.85 11.58 -0.99
CA LYS A 49 3.99 11.92 0.14
C LYS A 49 4.79 11.78 1.44
N PRO A 50 4.80 12.80 2.32
CA PRO A 50 5.41 12.69 3.63
C PRO A 50 4.62 11.75 4.55
N ILE A 51 5.35 10.95 5.33
CA ILE A 51 4.84 10.05 6.36
C ILE A 51 5.40 10.53 7.70
N TYR A 52 4.56 10.65 8.71
CA TYR A 52 4.91 11.22 10.02
C TYR A 52 4.90 10.20 11.16
N ASP A 53 4.40 8.98 10.92
CA ASP A 53 4.19 7.94 11.92
C ASP A 53 5.20 6.78 11.82
N ILE A 54 6.39 7.06 11.24
CA ILE A 54 7.53 6.16 11.30
C ILE A 54 8.44 6.59 12.47
N PRO A 55 8.64 5.71 13.46
CA PRO A 55 9.49 6.04 14.61
C PRO A 55 10.88 6.55 14.22
N ALA A 56 11.39 7.51 14.96
CA ALA A 56 12.68 8.16 14.77
C ALA A 56 12.77 9.11 13.55
N TYR A 57 11.74 9.23 12.75
CA TYR A 57 11.65 10.22 11.68
C TYR A 57 10.55 11.23 12.02
N PRO A 58 10.86 12.52 12.21
CA PRO A 58 9.84 13.57 12.31
C PRO A 58 8.96 13.61 11.06
N GLU A 59 9.58 13.35 9.90
CA GLU A 59 8.97 13.26 8.59
C GLU A 59 9.89 12.43 7.67
N ILE A 60 9.34 11.56 6.84
CA ILE A 60 10.07 10.85 5.79
C ILE A 60 9.20 10.73 4.54
N MET A 61 9.76 10.96 3.34
CA MET A 61 9.04 10.68 2.11
C MET A 61 8.83 9.18 1.92
N ALA A 62 7.66 8.80 1.41
CA ALA A 62 7.33 7.38 1.22
C ALA A 62 8.35 6.65 0.35
N GLY A 63 8.84 7.30 -0.71
CA GLY A 63 9.91 6.76 -1.56
C GLY A 63 11.24 6.59 -0.83
N ASP A 64 11.60 7.54 0.06
CA ASP A 64 12.84 7.47 0.84
C ASP A 64 12.77 6.38 1.90
N LEU A 65 11.60 6.17 2.50
CA LEU A 65 11.39 5.02 3.39
C LEU A 65 11.66 3.69 2.66
N ILE A 66 11.18 3.54 1.43
CA ILE A 66 11.44 2.33 0.64
C ILE A 66 12.94 2.19 0.31
N ASN A 67 13.59 3.26 -0.10
CA ASN A 67 15.04 3.25 -0.38
C ASN A 67 15.83 2.82 0.85
N ASN A 68 15.49 3.33 2.03
CA ASN A 68 16.13 2.96 3.29
C ASN A 68 15.89 1.49 3.65
N LEU A 69 14.68 0.96 3.44
CA LEU A 69 14.38 -0.46 3.66
C LEU A 69 15.15 -1.36 2.69
N LEU A 70 15.27 -0.98 1.42
CA LEU A 70 16.05 -1.72 0.44
C LEU A 70 17.54 -1.76 0.81
N GLU A 71 18.12 -0.65 1.27
CA GLU A 71 19.49 -0.64 1.80
C GLU A 71 19.61 -1.51 3.06
N GLN A 72 18.62 -1.48 3.94
CA GLN A 72 18.61 -2.27 5.17
C GLN A 72 18.61 -3.79 4.92
N ILE A 73 17.96 -4.26 3.86
CA ILE A 73 17.89 -5.70 3.52
C ILE A 73 19.00 -6.17 2.59
N LYS A 74 19.77 -5.27 2.02
CA LYS A 74 20.82 -5.58 1.04
C LYS A 74 21.82 -6.66 1.49
N PRO A 75 22.28 -6.68 2.77
CA PRO A 75 23.20 -7.73 3.25
C PRO A 75 22.61 -9.15 3.21
N PHE A 76 21.28 -9.27 3.22
CA PHE A 76 20.60 -10.57 3.23
C PHE A 76 20.31 -11.12 1.83
N SER A 77 20.56 -10.33 0.79
CA SER A 77 20.47 -10.73 -0.62
C SER A 77 19.20 -11.52 -0.98
N PRO A 78 17.99 -10.98 -0.71
CA PRO A 78 16.75 -11.70 -1.02
C PRO A 78 16.59 -11.93 -2.52
N GLY A 79 15.92 -13.04 -2.89
CA GLY A 79 15.47 -13.25 -4.26
C GLY A 79 14.20 -12.47 -4.57
N TYR A 80 13.96 -12.20 -5.86
CA TYR A 80 12.77 -11.48 -6.33
C TYR A 80 12.15 -12.14 -7.55
N THR A 81 10.82 -12.21 -7.56
CA THR A 81 9.97 -12.48 -8.73
C THR A 81 8.99 -11.31 -8.83
N LEU A 82 9.33 -10.32 -9.65
CA LEU A 82 8.57 -9.06 -9.80
C LEU A 82 7.76 -9.06 -11.10
N GLY A 83 6.65 -8.32 -11.10
CA GLY A 83 5.70 -8.27 -12.22
C GLY A 83 4.92 -9.56 -12.37
N GLU A 84 4.80 -10.36 -11.31
CA GLU A 84 4.08 -11.63 -11.28
C GLU A 84 3.21 -11.72 -10.02
N THR A 85 2.05 -12.35 -10.15
CA THR A 85 1.11 -12.54 -9.06
C THR A 85 1.17 -14.00 -8.56
N ALA A 86 1.30 -14.20 -7.25
CA ALA A 86 1.13 -15.52 -6.65
C ALA A 86 -0.31 -15.98 -6.85
N GLU A 87 -0.53 -17.04 -7.63
CA GLU A 87 -1.87 -17.49 -8.03
C GLU A 87 -2.27 -18.80 -7.36
N LYS A 88 -1.39 -19.79 -7.38
CA LYS A 88 -1.69 -21.13 -6.86
C LYS A 88 -0.80 -21.45 -5.68
N LEU A 89 -1.40 -22.09 -4.68
CA LEU A 89 -0.72 -22.62 -3.50
C LEU A 89 -1.01 -24.11 -3.40
N SER A 90 0.02 -24.91 -3.29
CA SER A 90 -0.07 -26.33 -2.93
C SER A 90 0.93 -26.69 -1.85
N LYS A 91 0.73 -27.81 -1.17
CA LYS A 91 1.66 -28.31 -0.15
C LYS A 91 2.14 -29.71 -0.56
N THR A 92 3.44 -29.89 -0.67
CA THR A 92 4.07 -31.17 -1.07
C THR A 92 5.27 -31.43 -0.17
N ASN A 93 5.33 -32.63 0.42
CA ASN A 93 6.43 -33.05 1.30
C ASN A 93 6.73 -32.06 2.45
N GLY A 94 5.69 -31.45 3.02
CA GLY A 94 5.84 -30.48 4.11
C GLY A 94 6.18 -29.05 3.68
N ASN A 95 6.55 -28.83 2.41
CA ASN A 95 6.83 -27.52 1.85
C ASN A 95 5.63 -26.96 1.06
N PHE A 96 5.53 -25.65 0.98
CA PHE A 96 4.61 -24.95 0.12
C PHE A 96 5.22 -24.72 -1.25
N LEU A 97 4.45 -24.95 -2.30
CA LEU A 97 4.76 -24.60 -3.67
C LEU A 97 3.82 -23.48 -4.11
N ILE A 98 4.38 -22.31 -4.38
CA ILE A 98 3.67 -21.17 -4.97
C ILE A 98 3.94 -21.19 -6.48
N THR A 99 2.87 -21.08 -7.27
CA THR A 99 2.97 -20.87 -8.72
C THR A 99 2.35 -19.52 -9.06
N THR A 100 3.08 -18.71 -9.81
CA THR A 100 2.62 -17.40 -10.26
C THR A 100 1.76 -17.50 -11.52
N ASP A 101 1.10 -16.40 -11.89
CA ASP A 101 0.34 -16.24 -13.13
C ASP A 101 1.20 -16.41 -14.40
N LYS A 102 2.53 -16.27 -14.29
CA LYS A 102 3.50 -16.53 -15.37
C LYS A 102 4.22 -17.87 -15.25
N ASN A 103 3.71 -18.76 -14.38
CA ASN A 103 4.24 -20.11 -14.15
C ASN A 103 5.63 -20.18 -13.48
N SER A 104 6.10 -19.11 -12.85
CA SER A 104 7.24 -19.19 -11.94
C SER A 104 6.88 -20.02 -10.72
N GLN A 105 7.81 -20.88 -10.26
CA GLN A 105 7.58 -21.79 -9.15
C GLN A 105 8.57 -21.53 -8.01
N ILE A 106 8.04 -21.27 -6.83
CA ILE A 106 8.81 -21.02 -5.61
C ILE A 106 8.40 -22.02 -4.53
N CYS A 107 9.37 -22.75 -4.02
CA CYS A 107 9.19 -23.73 -2.95
C CYS A 107 9.74 -23.17 -1.64
N ALA A 108 8.93 -23.21 -0.57
CA ALA A 108 9.29 -22.66 0.73
C ALA A 108 8.67 -23.45 1.89
N LYS A 109 9.30 -23.40 3.07
CA LYS A 109 8.72 -23.98 4.30
C LYS A 109 7.63 -23.11 4.91
N VAL A 110 7.70 -21.81 4.69
CA VAL A 110 6.80 -20.81 5.25
C VAL A 110 6.35 -19.83 4.18
N VAL A 111 5.08 -19.41 4.26
CA VAL A 111 4.48 -18.37 3.40
C VAL A 111 4.13 -17.17 4.27
N ALA A 112 4.67 -16.00 3.94
CA ALA A 112 4.35 -14.72 4.55
C ALA A 112 3.56 -13.84 3.56
N ILE A 113 2.28 -13.62 3.81
CA ILE A 113 1.44 -12.76 2.98
C ILE A 113 1.56 -11.32 3.51
N ALA A 114 2.29 -10.48 2.79
CA ALA A 114 2.52 -9.06 3.09
C ALA A 114 2.00 -8.15 1.96
N GLY A 115 0.93 -8.60 1.28
CA GLY A 115 0.42 -8.01 0.05
C GLY A 115 -0.32 -6.67 0.22
N GLY A 116 -0.30 -6.04 1.39
CA GLY A 116 -0.98 -4.77 1.65
C GLY A 116 -2.48 -4.86 1.40
N LEU A 117 -2.99 -4.15 0.41
CA LEU A 117 -4.38 -4.29 -0.04
C LEU A 117 -4.58 -5.46 -1.03
N GLY A 118 -3.55 -6.29 -1.25
CA GLY A 118 -3.57 -7.35 -2.26
C GLY A 118 -3.48 -6.77 -3.68
N ASN A 119 -3.80 -7.60 -4.68
CA ASN A 119 -4.13 -7.08 -6.00
C ASN A 119 -5.39 -6.23 -5.85
N PHE A 120 -5.22 -4.93 -5.86
CA PHE A 120 -6.30 -4.00 -5.69
C PHE A 120 -6.74 -3.43 -7.04
N GLU A 121 -8.02 -3.22 -7.18
CA GLU A 121 -8.57 -2.39 -8.24
C GLU A 121 -9.15 -1.11 -7.65
N PRO A 122 -8.98 0.02 -8.33
CA PRO A 122 -9.69 1.22 -7.94
C PRO A 122 -11.20 0.94 -7.97
N ARG A 123 -11.90 1.36 -6.92
CA ARG A 123 -13.35 1.26 -6.91
C ARG A 123 -13.90 2.18 -7.98
N LYS A 124 -14.46 1.57 -9.02
CA LYS A 124 -15.04 2.28 -10.14
C LYS A 124 -16.42 2.85 -9.79
N PRO A 125 -16.80 4.02 -10.32
CA PRO A 125 -18.17 4.49 -10.24
C PRO A 125 -19.11 3.53 -10.99
N ASN A 126 -20.29 3.29 -10.42
CA ASN A 126 -21.32 2.48 -11.08
C ASN A 126 -22.18 3.38 -11.97
N ILE A 127 -21.70 3.67 -13.16
CA ILE A 127 -22.34 4.50 -14.20
C ILE A 127 -22.13 3.87 -15.57
N ASP A 128 -23.07 4.13 -16.46
CA ASP A 128 -23.00 3.66 -17.83
C ASP A 128 -21.85 4.33 -18.59
N ASP A 129 -21.39 3.71 -19.67
CA ASP A 129 -20.34 4.18 -20.58
C ASP A 129 -18.98 4.46 -19.93
N LEU A 130 -18.73 3.98 -18.71
CA LEU A 130 -17.46 4.19 -18.00
C LEU A 130 -16.25 3.77 -18.85
N ASN A 131 -16.31 2.58 -19.44
CA ASN A 131 -15.22 2.00 -20.24
C ASN A 131 -14.90 2.82 -21.50
N LYS A 132 -15.86 3.58 -22.03
CA LYS A 132 -15.65 4.46 -23.19
C LYS A 132 -14.65 5.57 -22.91
N PHE A 133 -14.62 6.05 -21.66
CA PHE A 133 -13.81 7.20 -21.24
C PHE A 133 -12.60 6.82 -20.40
N GLU A 134 -12.39 5.54 -20.07
CA GLU A 134 -11.16 5.09 -19.45
C GLU A 134 -9.97 5.44 -20.35
N GLU A 135 -8.91 6.04 -19.76
CA GLU A 135 -7.76 6.64 -20.45
C GLU A 135 -8.06 7.84 -21.38
N LYS A 136 -9.34 8.10 -21.67
CA LYS A 136 -9.80 9.23 -22.51
C LYS A 136 -10.48 10.35 -21.71
N GLY A 137 -10.06 10.51 -20.46
CA GLY A 137 -10.58 11.53 -19.55
C GLY A 137 -10.87 10.98 -18.14
N ILE A 138 -10.91 9.66 -17.93
CA ILE A 138 -10.99 9.08 -16.59
C ILE A 138 -9.62 8.52 -16.20
N GLN A 139 -9.19 8.85 -15.00
CA GLN A 139 -7.96 8.32 -14.38
C GLN A 139 -8.20 7.96 -12.92
N TYR A 140 -7.71 6.79 -12.50
CA TYR A 140 -7.87 6.30 -11.15
C TYR A 140 -6.63 6.54 -10.27
N SER A 141 -5.55 7.03 -10.86
CA SER A 141 -4.30 7.40 -10.20
C SER A 141 -3.68 8.61 -10.87
N ILE A 142 -2.85 9.32 -10.16
CA ILE A 142 -2.12 10.50 -10.65
C ILE A 142 -0.62 10.19 -10.55
N VAL A 143 -0.02 9.88 -11.69
CA VAL A 143 1.43 9.61 -11.80
C VAL A 143 2.20 10.91 -12.06
N ASP A 144 1.72 11.72 -12.99
CA ASP A 144 2.29 13.03 -13.31
C ASP A 144 1.21 14.12 -13.16
N PRO A 145 1.30 14.96 -12.12
CA PRO A 145 0.37 16.06 -11.89
C PRO A 145 0.40 17.12 -13.01
N ASN A 146 1.52 17.28 -13.71
CA ASN A 146 1.65 18.30 -14.76
C ASN A 146 0.76 18.02 -15.97
N LYS A 147 0.33 16.78 -16.18
CA LYS A 147 -0.65 16.40 -17.20
C LYS A 147 -1.97 17.20 -17.10
N PHE A 148 -2.30 17.67 -15.91
CA PHE A 148 -3.54 18.39 -15.64
C PHE A 148 -3.39 19.92 -15.77
N LYS A 149 -2.21 20.42 -16.12
CA LYS A 149 -1.97 21.86 -16.28
C LYS A 149 -2.92 22.46 -17.33
N GLY A 150 -3.64 23.51 -16.93
CA GLY A 150 -4.60 24.20 -17.79
C GLY A 150 -5.90 23.44 -18.08
N LYS A 151 -6.17 22.32 -17.37
CA LYS A 151 -7.34 21.46 -17.55
C LYS A 151 -8.43 21.71 -16.49
N ASN A 152 -9.68 21.42 -16.84
CA ASN A 152 -10.77 21.33 -15.88
C ASN A 152 -10.80 19.91 -15.31
N VAL A 153 -10.56 19.77 -14.01
CA VAL A 153 -10.45 18.48 -13.33
C VAL A 153 -11.56 18.33 -12.31
N VAL A 154 -12.25 17.23 -12.36
CA VAL A 154 -13.17 16.84 -11.28
C VAL A 154 -12.56 15.67 -10.50
N ILE A 155 -12.42 15.84 -9.19
CA ILE A 155 -12.03 14.79 -8.25
C ILE A 155 -13.29 14.31 -7.54
N ALA A 156 -13.55 13.02 -7.58
CA ALA A 156 -14.69 12.40 -6.91
C ALA A 156 -14.21 11.52 -5.76
N GLY A 157 -14.47 11.95 -4.53
CA GLY A 157 -14.02 11.23 -3.33
C GLY A 157 -14.14 12.07 -2.07
N GLY A 158 -13.81 11.47 -0.92
CA GLY A 158 -13.90 12.19 0.37
C GLY A 158 -12.99 11.61 1.44
N GLY A 159 -12.03 10.79 1.06
CA GLY A 159 -10.93 10.30 1.91
C GLY A 159 -9.62 11.05 1.61
N ASP A 160 -8.55 10.69 2.33
CA ASP A 160 -7.24 11.37 2.26
C ASP A 160 -6.73 11.55 0.84
N SER A 161 -6.71 10.49 0.02
CA SER A 161 -6.25 10.58 -1.36
C SER A 161 -7.01 11.63 -2.19
N ALA A 162 -8.33 11.75 -1.99
CA ALA A 162 -9.12 12.73 -2.73
C ALA A 162 -8.80 14.17 -2.28
N LEU A 163 -8.63 14.39 -0.98
CA LEU A 163 -8.32 15.71 -0.43
C LEU A 163 -6.90 16.13 -0.78
N ASP A 164 -5.92 15.24 -0.63
CA ASP A 164 -4.52 15.53 -0.92
C ASP A 164 -4.32 15.89 -2.41
N TRP A 165 -4.90 15.10 -3.32
CA TRP A 165 -4.81 15.40 -4.75
C TRP A 165 -5.62 16.65 -5.14
N THR A 166 -6.72 16.94 -4.43
CA THR A 166 -7.44 18.21 -4.62
C THR A 166 -6.55 19.40 -4.28
N ILE A 167 -5.82 19.35 -3.18
CA ILE A 167 -4.89 20.40 -2.76
C ILE A 167 -3.79 20.58 -3.81
N VAL A 168 -3.12 19.50 -4.22
CA VAL A 168 -2.03 19.55 -5.20
C VAL A 168 -2.52 20.10 -6.53
N LEU A 169 -3.62 19.57 -7.08
CA LEU A 169 -4.10 19.97 -8.40
C LEU A 169 -4.73 21.37 -8.43
N SER A 170 -5.17 21.90 -7.29
CA SER A 170 -5.69 23.28 -7.21
C SER A 170 -4.64 24.34 -7.57
N GLU A 171 -3.36 24.03 -7.47
CA GLU A 171 -2.27 24.92 -7.83
C GLU A 171 -1.80 24.73 -9.31
N ILE A 172 -2.21 23.64 -9.96
CA ILE A 172 -1.69 23.22 -11.27
C ILE A 172 -2.75 23.34 -12.38
N ALA A 173 -3.97 22.87 -12.08
CA ALA A 173 -5.07 22.80 -13.02
C ALA A 173 -5.68 24.18 -13.28
N LYS A 174 -6.40 24.33 -14.39
CA LYS A 174 -7.18 25.55 -14.66
C LYS A 174 -8.32 25.73 -13.66
N LYS A 175 -9.03 24.63 -13.37
CA LYS A 175 -10.11 24.57 -12.40
C LYS A 175 -10.18 23.18 -11.78
N VAL A 176 -10.31 23.11 -10.48
CA VAL A 176 -10.58 21.86 -9.74
C VAL A 176 -11.96 21.92 -9.11
N THR A 177 -12.72 20.85 -9.30
CA THR A 177 -14.01 20.65 -8.61
C THR A 177 -13.93 19.36 -7.82
N LEU A 178 -14.09 19.45 -6.50
CA LEU A 178 -14.20 18.28 -5.62
C LEU A 178 -15.67 17.94 -5.40
N ILE A 179 -16.07 16.72 -5.73
CA ILE A 179 -17.39 16.21 -5.48
C ILE A 179 -17.35 15.07 -4.46
N HIS A 180 -18.30 15.05 -3.53
CA HIS A 180 -18.44 13.97 -2.56
C HIS A 180 -19.92 13.70 -2.24
N ARG A 181 -20.27 12.41 -2.08
CA ARG A 181 -21.66 11.97 -1.83
C ARG A 181 -22.23 12.32 -0.45
N ARG A 182 -21.40 12.76 0.47
CA ARG A 182 -21.78 13.13 1.85
C ARG A 182 -21.34 14.55 2.14
N ASN A 183 -21.97 15.18 3.12
CA ASN A 183 -21.58 16.53 3.57
C ASN A 183 -20.24 16.54 4.34
N GLN A 184 -19.83 15.39 4.89
CA GLN A 184 -18.61 15.29 5.68
C GLN A 184 -17.55 14.47 4.97
N PHE A 185 -16.33 15.00 4.93
CA PHE A 185 -15.14 14.29 4.47
C PHE A 185 -14.59 13.37 5.57
N ARG A 186 -13.89 12.33 5.17
CA ARG A 186 -13.26 11.35 6.09
C ARG A 186 -11.74 11.45 6.11
N GLY A 187 -11.17 12.39 5.39
CA GLY A 187 -9.74 12.62 5.37
C GLY A 187 -9.26 13.37 6.62
N ALA A 188 -7.94 13.52 6.76
CA ALA A 188 -7.28 14.19 7.86
C ALA A 188 -7.85 15.62 8.09
N VAL A 189 -7.94 16.02 9.34
CA VAL A 189 -8.52 17.32 9.72
C VAL A 189 -7.80 18.48 9.04
N ASP A 190 -6.46 18.40 8.94
CA ASP A 190 -5.66 19.43 8.28
C ASP A 190 -5.93 19.51 6.78
N SER A 191 -6.11 18.38 6.08
CA SER A 191 -6.48 18.36 4.66
C SER A 191 -7.87 18.96 4.45
N VAL A 192 -8.82 18.65 5.33
CA VAL A 192 -10.17 19.25 5.31
C VAL A 192 -10.10 20.76 5.48
N LYS A 193 -9.29 21.26 6.42
CA LYS A 193 -9.09 22.70 6.64
C LYS A 193 -8.51 23.39 5.40
N LYS A 194 -7.44 22.80 4.80
CA LYS A 194 -6.78 23.33 3.61
C LYS A 194 -7.73 23.43 2.41
N ILE A 195 -8.55 22.41 2.13
CA ILE A 195 -9.52 22.48 1.02
C ILE A 195 -10.57 23.57 1.23
N GLN A 196 -10.97 23.83 2.48
CA GLN A 196 -11.89 24.91 2.79
C GLN A 196 -11.26 26.28 2.53
N GLU A 197 -10.00 26.49 2.95
CA GLU A 197 -9.24 27.72 2.66
C GLU A 197 -9.09 27.95 1.14
N LEU A 198 -8.85 26.88 0.37
CA LEU A 198 -8.77 26.95 -1.10
C LEU A 198 -10.11 27.33 -1.74
N LYS A 199 -11.24 26.80 -1.20
CA LYS A 199 -12.59 27.18 -1.62
C LYS A 199 -12.82 28.65 -1.37
N ASP A 200 -12.50 29.15 -0.18
CA ASP A 200 -12.72 30.55 0.22
C ASP A 200 -11.90 31.53 -0.63
N LYS A 201 -10.74 31.08 -1.14
CA LYS A 201 -9.90 31.81 -2.09
C LYS A 201 -10.34 31.66 -3.57
N ASN A 202 -11.47 31.02 -3.85
CA ASN A 202 -11.96 30.70 -5.19
C ASN A 202 -11.01 29.86 -6.07
N LYS A 203 -10.06 29.16 -5.48
CA LYS A 203 -9.15 28.23 -6.19
C LYS A 203 -9.74 26.83 -6.38
N LEU A 204 -10.77 26.49 -5.61
CA LEU A 204 -11.40 25.19 -5.57
C LEU A 204 -12.92 25.36 -5.51
N GLN A 205 -13.63 24.56 -6.31
CA GLN A 205 -15.08 24.37 -6.16
C GLN A 205 -15.35 23.08 -5.39
N ILE A 206 -16.15 23.14 -4.32
CA ILE A 206 -16.60 21.95 -3.56
C ILE A 206 -18.10 21.83 -3.74
N ILE A 207 -18.58 20.66 -4.16
CA ILE A 207 -20.00 20.35 -4.31
C ILE A 207 -20.31 19.10 -3.50
N THR A 208 -21.04 19.27 -2.40
CA THR A 208 -21.41 18.21 -1.46
C THR A 208 -22.79 18.53 -0.84
N PRO A 209 -23.70 17.56 -0.74
CA PRO A 209 -23.60 16.20 -1.27
C PRO A 209 -23.77 16.17 -2.79
N ALA A 210 -23.00 15.34 -3.49
CA ALA A 210 -23.11 15.21 -4.93
C ALA A 210 -22.86 13.75 -5.36
N ILE A 211 -23.66 13.25 -6.28
CA ILE A 211 -23.56 11.89 -6.81
C ILE A 211 -23.32 11.96 -8.31
N LEU A 212 -22.24 11.37 -8.78
CA LEU A 212 -21.94 11.23 -10.21
C LEU A 212 -23.03 10.37 -10.88
N LYS A 213 -23.62 10.88 -11.98
CA LYS A 213 -24.74 10.24 -12.69
C LYS A 213 -24.39 9.85 -14.11
N LYS A 214 -23.66 10.71 -14.84
CA LYS A 214 -23.41 10.48 -16.27
C LYS A 214 -22.11 11.11 -16.73
N LEU A 215 -21.54 10.49 -17.76
CA LEU A 215 -20.38 11.00 -18.49
C LEU A 215 -20.83 11.43 -19.89
N ASN A 216 -20.31 12.52 -20.39
CA ASN A 216 -20.68 13.02 -21.72
C ASN A 216 -19.40 13.38 -22.49
N GLY A 217 -19.42 13.09 -23.79
CA GLY A 217 -18.36 13.33 -24.75
C GLY A 217 -18.43 12.36 -25.92
N ASN A 218 -17.72 12.69 -26.99
CA ASN A 218 -17.61 11.81 -28.17
C ASN A 218 -16.36 10.91 -28.07
N ASP A 219 -15.18 11.46 -28.42
CA ASP A 219 -13.92 10.71 -28.41
C ASP A 219 -13.22 10.75 -27.05
N LYS A 220 -13.50 11.77 -26.25
CA LYS A 220 -12.96 11.98 -24.91
C LYS A 220 -14.04 12.56 -23.99
N LEU A 221 -13.77 12.56 -22.69
CA LEU A 221 -14.62 13.22 -21.71
C LEU A 221 -14.67 14.72 -21.95
N GLU A 222 -15.88 15.31 -21.96
CA GLU A 222 -16.12 16.74 -22.14
C GLU A 222 -16.88 17.34 -20.97
N SER A 223 -17.75 16.56 -20.33
CA SER A 223 -18.49 16.97 -19.16
C SER A 223 -19.00 15.77 -18.36
N ILE A 224 -19.33 16.03 -17.10
CA ILE A 224 -20.04 15.07 -16.25
C ILE A 224 -21.38 15.67 -15.81
N GLU A 225 -22.32 14.80 -15.46
CA GLU A 225 -23.56 15.17 -14.78
C GLU A 225 -23.54 14.63 -13.36
N ILE A 226 -23.87 15.46 -12.40
CA ILE A 226 -23.99 15.13 -11.00
C ILE A 226 -25.39 15.46 -10.48
N ALA A 227 -25.89 14.64 -9.57
CA ALA A 227 -27.11 14.95 -8.84
C ALA A 227 -26.76 15.66 -7.52
N VAL A 228 -27.40 16.81 -7.29
CA VAL A 228 -27.30 17.63 -6.07
C VAL A 228 -28.74 18.02 -5.69
N ASP A 229 -29.19 17.63 -4.51
CA ASP A 229 -30.52 17.96 -3.98
C ASP A 229 -31.71 17.75 -4.97
N ASN A 230 -31.78 16.76 -5.74
CA ASN A 230 -32.75 16.44 -6.80
C ASN A 230 -32.57 17.19 -8.15
N GLU A 231 -31.58 18.04 -8.27
CA GLU A 231 -31.22 18.68 -9.54
C GLU A 231 -30.07 18.01 -10.21
N ILE A 232 -30.02 18.09 -11.54
CA ILE A 232 -28.87 17.59 -12.33
C ILE A 232 -28.03 18.79 -12.77
N LEU A 233 -26.81 18.83 -12.31
CA LEU A 233 -25.83 19.83 -12.70
C LEU A 233 -24.86 19.22 -13.71
N LYS A 234 -24.63 19.94 -14.81
CA LYS A 234 -23.61 19.58 -15.82
C LYS A 234 -22.33 20.38 -15.56
N ILE A 235 -21.22 19.69 -15.43
CA ILE A 235 -19.89 20.27 -15.15
C ILE A 235 -18.96 20.01 -16.33
N PRO A 236 -18.46 21.04 -17.02
CA PRO A 236 -17.39 20.89 -18.01
C PRO A 236 -16.16 20.26 -17.38
N THR A 237 -15.63 19.19 -18.01
CA THR A 237 -14.61 18.35 -17.38
C THR A 237 -13.71 17.74 -18.43
N ASP A 238 -12.41 18.03 -18.40
CA ASP A 238 -11.40 17.37 -19.23
C ASP A 238 -10.99 16.02 -18.58
N TYR A 239 -10.92 15.99 -17.26
CA TYR A 239 -10.54 14.80 -16.50
C TYR A 239 -11.44 14.57 -15.27
N LEU A 240 -11.92 13.35 -15.14
CA LEU A 240 -12.56 12.84 -13.91
C LEU A 240 -11.60 11.89 -13.21
N ILE A 241 -11.36 12.10 -11.93
CA ILE A 241 -10.48 11.29 -11.09
C ILE A 241 -11.30 10.70 -9.93
N PRO A 242 -11.86 9.49 -10.09
CA PRO A 242 -12.62 8.83 -9.03
C PRO A 242 -11.65 8.23 -8.00
N LEU A 243 -11.57 8.82 -6.81
CA LEU A 243 -10.77 8.36 -5.67
C LEU A 243 -11.69 7.79 -4.58
N TYR A 244 -12.39 6.70 -4.92
CA TYR A 244 -13.37 6.02 -4.03
C TYR A 244 -12.74 4.98 -3.12
N GLY A 245 -11.42 4.85 -3.16
CA GLY A 245 -10.64 3.84 -2.47
C GLY A 245 -10.38 2.61 -3.35
N LEU A 246 -9.63 1.70 -2.79
CA LEU A 246 -9.19 0.48 -3.45
C LEU A 246 -10.01 -0.71 -2.94
N VAL A 247 -10.25 -1.69 -3.79
CA VAL A 247 -10.94 -2.94 -3.42
C VAL A 247 -9.92 -4.07 -3.46
N PRO A 248 -9.60 -4.69 -2.32
CA PRO A 248 -8.74 -5.84 -2.28
C PRO A 248 -9.38 -7.04 -2.99
N LYS A 249 -8.65 -7.73 -3.86
CA LYS A 249 -9.06 -9.01 -4.43
C LYS A 249 -8.66 -10.14 -3.50
N MET A 250 -9.63 -10.66 -2.74
CA MET A 250 -9.41 -11.73 -1.78
C MET A 250 -9.64 -13.14 -2.36
N ASP A 251 -10.03 -13.25 -3.62
CA ASP A 251 -10.44 -14.52 -4.22
C ASP A 251 -9.29 -15.53 -4.30
N ILE A 252 -8.07 -15.08 -4.54
CA ILE A 252 -6.87 -15.91 -4.52
C ILE A 252 -6.69 -16.53 -3.13
N PHE A 253 -6.77 -15.74 -2.08
CA PHE A 253 -6.60 -16.23 -0.70
C PHE A 253 -7.74 -17.16 -0.26
N LYS A 254 -8.97 -16.90 -0.71
CA LYS A 254 -10.09 -17.81 -0.53
C LYS A 254 -9.86 -19.15 -1.24
N SER A 255 -9.32 -19.13 -2.45
CA SER A 255 -8.99 -20.36 -3.20
C SER A 255 -7.90 -21.19 -2.50
N TRP A 256 -7.04 -20.55 -1.71
CA TRP A 256 -6.07 -21.22 -0.84
C TRP A 256 -6.70 -21.77 0.44
N GLY A 257 -8.02 -21.55 0.66
CA GLY A 257 -8.76 -21.98 1.84
C GLY A 257 -8.41 -21.17 3.09
N LEU A 258 -8.01 -19.91 2.94
CA LEU A 258 -7.78 -19.00 4.07
C LEU A 258 -9.09 -18.35 4.51
N GLU A 259 -9.23 -18.15 5.82
CA GLU A 259 -10.36 -17.43 6.39
C GLU A 259 -10.24 -15.93 6.10
N ILE A 260 -11.32 -15.36 5.54
CA ILE A 260 -11.40 -13.94 5.21
C ILE A 260 -12.44 -13.28 6.10
N GLU A 261 -12.04 -12.21 6.79
CA GLU A 261 -12.92 -11.38 7.59
C GLU A 261 -12.68 -9.90 7.27
N LYS A 262 -13.75 -9.11 7.10
CA LYS A 262 -13.70 -7.68 6.75
C LYS A 262 -12.81 -7.36 5.54
N ASN A 263 -12.86 -8.21 4.51
CA ASN A 263 -12.02 -8.13 3.30
C ASN A 263 -10.51 -8.15 3.60
N ALA A 264 -10.09 -8.95 4.55
CA ALA A 264 -8.70 -9.18 4.91
C ALA A 264 -8.51 -10.63 5.39
N VAL A 265 -7.29 -11.13 5.36
CA VAL A 265 -6.96 -12.48 5.85
C VAL A 265 -7.02 -12.48 7.37
N LYS A 266 -7.87 -13.32 7.94
CA LYS A 266 -7.99 -13.46 9.39
C LYS A 266 -6.77 -14.16 9.96
N VAL A 267 -6.24 -13.65 11.05
CA VAL A 267 -5.06 -14.19 11.74
C VAL A 267 -5.23 -14.24 13.26
N ASN A 268 -4.40 -15.03 13.90
CA ASN A 268 -4.29 -15.09 15.35
C ASN A 268 -3.22 -14.09 15.83
N ASN A 269 -3.65 -12.93 16.32
CA ASN A 269 -2.74 -11.89 16.81
C ASN A 269 -2.22 -12.11 18.23
N SER A 270 -2.80 -13.05 18.97
CA SER A 270 -2.32 -13.37 20.33
C SER A 270 -1.08 -14.27 20.35
N LEU A 271 -0.71 -14.83 19.20
CA LEU A 271 0.47 -15.69 19.05
C LEU A 271 1.48 -15.10 18.06
N ASP A 272 1.17 -15.11 16.77
CA ASP A 272 2.18 -14.92 15.74
C ASP A 272 1.67 -14.44 14.37
N TYR A 273 0.40 -14.06 14.28
CA TYR A 273 -0.25 -13.65 13.01
C TYR A 273 -0.40 -14.79 11.99
N GLN A 274 -0.38 -16.04 12.45
CA GLN A 274 -0.65 -17.20 11.62
C GLN A 274 -2.13 -17.23 11.20
N THR A 275 -2.38 -17.69 9.99
CA THR A 275 -3.72 -17.90 9.45
C THR A 275 -4.34 -19.18 10.02
N ASN A 276 -5.50 -19.59 9.50
CA ASN A 276 -6.08 -20.91 9.80
C ASN A 276 -5.29 -22.10 9.19
N LYS A 277 -4.16 -21.82 8.54
CA LYS A 277 -3.26 -22.86 8.00
C LYS A 277 -1.86 -22.72 8.54
N ASP A 278 -1.38 -23.81 9.15
CA ASP A 278 -0.04 -23.89 9.73
C ASP A 278 1.05 -23.57 8.69
N GLY A 279 1.95 -22.64 9.03
CA GLY A 279 3.05 -22.19 8.18
C GLY A 279 2.67 -21.12 7.18
N ILE A 280 1.42 -20.63 7.19
CA ILE A 280 0.97 -19.49 6.41
C ILE A 280 0.61 -18.33 7.34
N PHE A 281 1.29 -17.21 7.18
CA PHE A 281 1.12 -16.00 7.96
C PHE A 281 0.59 -14.87 7.09
N ALA A 282 -0.13 -13.92 7.68
CA ALA A 282 -0.51 -12.70 7.00
C ALA A 282 -0.19 -11.48 7.89
N ILE A 283 0.53 -10.50 7.33
CA ILE A 283 1.09 -9.36 8.04
C ILE A 283 0.88 -8.05 7.25
N GLY A 284 0.84 -6.93 7.97
CA GLY A 284 0.54 -5.62 7.39
C GLY A 284 -0.96 -5.45 7.07
N ASP A 285 -1.29 -4.60 6.12
CA ASP A 285 -2.67 -4.20 5.85
C ASP A 285 -3.58 -5.31 5.31
N ILE A 286 -2.98 -6.42 4.83
CA ILE A 286 -3.71 -7.58 4.29
C ILE A 286 -4.40 -8.38 5.37
N ASN A 287 -3.94 -8.33 6.63
CA ASN A 287 -4.49 -9.12 7.71
C ASN A 287 -5.62 -8.41 8.46
N TYR A 288 -6.40 -9.21 9.18
CA TYR A 288 -7.39 -8.74 10.12
C TYR A 288 -7.35 -9.53 11.43
N TYR A 289 -7.42 -8.78 12.51
CA TYR A 289 -7.67 -9.22 13.87
C TYR A 289 -8.35 -8.09 14.68
N PRO A 290 -9.01 -8.38 15.83
CA PRO A 290 -9.57 -7.32 16.67
C PRO A 290 -8.51 -6.32 17.14
N GLY A 291 -8.77 -5.02 16.95
CA GLY A 291 -7.82 -3.96 17.30
C GLY A 291 -6.75 -3.67 16.24
N LYS A 292 -6.84 -4.26 15.03
CA LYS A 292 -5.91 -3.97 13.93
C LYS A 292 -5.88 -2.50 13.55
N LEU A 293 -4.69 -1.93 13.58
CA LEU A 293 -4.38 -0.63 13.01
C LEU A 293 -3.62 -0.83 11.68
N LYS A 294 -4.12 -0.24 10.60
CA LYS A 294 -3.48 -0.30 9.28
C LYS A 294 -2.40 0.78 9.16
N LEU A 295 -1.31 0.58 9.88
CA LEU A 295 -0.12 1.41 9.89
C LEU A 295 1.09 0.60 9.45
N ILE A 296 2.06 1.25 8.79
CA ILE A 296 3.33 0.62 8.42
C ILE A 296 4.04 0.08 9.68
N LEU A 297 4.04 0.86 10.75
CA LEU A 297 4.59 0.47 12.06
C LEU A 297 4.00 -0.84 12.59
N SER A 298 2.67 -1.02 12.50
CA SER A 298 2.02 -2.27 12.90
C SER A 298 2.52 -3.44 12.06
N GLY A 299 2.68 -3.24 10.75
CA GLY A 299 3.24 -4.24 9.85
C GLY A 299 4.67 -4.63 10.19
N PHE A 300 5.51 -3.70 10.63
CA PHE A 300 6.87 -4.00 11.08
C PHE A 300 6.88 -4.86 12.35
N HIS A 301 6.06 -4.52 13.33
CA HIS A 301 5.91 -5.32 14.54
C HIS A 301 5.42 -6.74 14.22
N GLU A 302 4.42 -6.87 13.36
CA GLU A 302 3.86 -8.16 12.94
C GLU A 302 4.92 -9.01 12.22
N ALA A 303 5.76 -8.41 11.37
CA ALA A 303 6.86 -9.08 10.67
C ALA A 303 7.88 -9.65 11.66
N ALA A 304 8.26 -8.89 12.69
CA ALA A 304 9.20 -9.35 13.70
C ALA A 304 8.65 -10.57 14.46
N ILE A 305 7.44 -10.51 14.97
CA ILE A 305 6.80 -11.63 15.68
C ILE A 305 6.67 -12.86 14.77
N MET A 306 6.17 -12.67 13.55
CA MET A 306 6.01 -13.76 12.56
C MET A 306 7.33 -14.45 12.26
N CYS A 307 8.44 -13.71 12.07
CA CYS A 307 9.75 -14.30 11.77
C CYS A 307 10.26 -15.18 12.90
N HIS A 308 10.00 -14.84 14.17
CA HIS A 308 10.35 -15.69 15.30
C HIS A 308 9.56 -17.01 15.32
N SER A 309 8.27 -16.98 14.98
CA SER A 309 7.46 -18.20 14.82
C SER A 309 7.90 -19.02 13.60
N ALA A 310 8.16 -18.37 12.47
CA ALA A 310 8.68 -19.01 11.25
C ALA A 310 10.00 -19.76 11.52
N TYR A 311 10.89 -19.19 12.35
CA TYR A 311 12.13 -19.83 12.72
C TYR A 311 11.93 -21.20 13.38
N GLN A 312 10.92 -21.34 14.24
CA GLN A 312 10.60 -22.62 14.91
C GLN A 312 10.11 -23.68 13.92
N ILE A 313 9.33 -23.26 12.91
CA ILE A 313 8.85 -24.15 11.85
C ILE A 313 10.00 -24.60 10.96
N ILE A 314 10.89 -23.68 10.60
CA ILE A 314 12.02 -23.93 9.68
C ILE A 314 13.12 -24.75 10.36
N ASN A 315 13.32 -24.54 11.67
CA ASN A 315 14.36 -25.17 12.48
C ASN A 315 13.79 -25.90 13.70
N PRO A 316 13.02 -26.97 13.50
CA PRO A 316 12.38 -27.67 14.61
C PRO A 316 13.42 -28.16 15.63
N GLY A 317 13.14 -27.93 16.92
CA GLY A 317 14.02 -28.32 18.02
C GLY A 317 15.23 -27.42 18.28
N LYS A 318 15.49 -26.42 17.45
CA LYS A 318 16.53 -25.41 17.75
C LYS A 318 15.95 -24.29 18.61
N LYS A 319 16.63 -23.96 19.71
CA LYS A 319 16.27 -22.79 20.50
C LYS A 319 16.53 -21.51 19.70
N ASN A 320 15.51 -20.67 19.58
CA ASN A 320 15.71 -19.31 19.08
C ASN A 320 16.24 -18.45 20.25
N ILE A 321 17.51 -18.06 20.18
CA ILE A 321 18.11 -17.15 21.15
C ILE A 321 18.01 -15.73 20.56
N LEU A 322 17.22 -14.89 21.18
CA LEU A 322 17.12 -13.47 20.79
C LEU A 322 18.51 -12.82 20.91
N LYS A 323 19.08 -12.43 19.79
CA LYS A 323 20.35 -11.69 19.74
C LYS A 323 20.05 -10.24 19.45
N TYR A 324 20.47 -9.36 20.34
CA TYR A 324 20.36 -7.94 20.12
C TYR A 324 21.40 -7.48 19.10
N THR A 325 20.96 -6.78 18.05
CA THR A 325 21.83 -6.26 16.99
C THR A 325 22.89 -5.30 17.48
N THR A 326 22.63 -4.63 18.61
CA THR A 326 23.59 -3.75 19.31
C THR A 326 24.81 -4.50 19.88
N VAL A 327 24.68 -5.81 20.10
CA VAL A 327 25.76 -6.63 20.67
C VAL A 327 26.52 -7.38 19.56
N SER A 328 25.81 -7.99 18.62
CA SER A 328 26.40 -8.86 17.60
C SER A 328 26.70 -8.14 16.28
N GLY A 329 26.17 -6.93 16.08
CA GLY A 329 26.19 -6.28 14.78
C GLY A 329 25.38 -7.04 13.74
N ILE A 330 25.47 -6.63 12.49
CA ILE A 330 24.84 -7.31 11.35
C ILE A 330 25.95 -7.59 10.34
N SER A 331 26.15 -8.86 10.01
CA SER A 331 27.08 -9.28 8.98
C SER A 331 26.68 -8.69 7.62
N GLY A 332 27.61 -8.03 6.93
CA GLY A 332 27.36 -7.38 5.64
C GLY A 332 27.04 -5.88 5.71
N PHE A 333 26.83 -5.31 6.90
CA PHE A 333 27.03 -3.88 7.11
C PHE A 333 28.52 -3.64 7.34
N ASP A 334 29.14 -2.87 6.47
CA ASP A 334 30.57 -2.58 6.50
C ASP A 334 30.90 -1.70 7.69
N GLY A 335 30.90 -2.00 8.84
CA GLY A 335 31.27 -1.29 10.06
C GLY A 335 31.74 0.19 9.99
N SER A 336 31.66 0.82 8.83
CA SER A 336 31.84 2.25 8.64
C SER A 336 30.69 2.94 9.38
N LYS A 337 30.88 3.17 10.70
CA LYS A 337 30.06 4.09 11.46
C LYS A 337 30.11 5.41 10.72
N LYS A 338 29.06 5.74 9.96
CA LYS A 338 28.80 7.12 9.60
C LYS A 338 28.75 7.84 10.94
N GLU A 339 29.79 8.64 11.25
CA GLU A 339 29.75 9.47 12.45
C GLU A 339 28.39 10.19 12.44
N PRO A 340 27.60 10.10 13.52
CA PRO A 340 26.37 10.85 13.59
C PRO A 340 26.77 12.30 13.36
N LYS A 341 26.20 12.95 12.35
CA LYS A 341 26.31 14.41 12.23
C LYS A 341 25.92 14.94 13.61
N LYS A 342 26.84 15.58 14.31
CA LYS A 342 26.56 16.26 15.57
C LYS A 342 25.47 17.29 15.29
N THR A 343 24.25 16.88 15.49
CA THR A 343 23.14 17.81 15.61
C THR A 343 23.40 18.48 16.96
N GLU A 344 23.73 19.77 16.95
CA GLU A 344 23.79 20.54 18.17
C GLU A 344 22.44 20.40 18.86
N VAL A 345 22.42 19.66 19.96
CA VAL A 345 21.28 19.60 20.85
C VAL A 345 21.22 21.01 21.48
N ASN A 346 20.41 21.88 20.87
CA ASN A 346 20.05 23.13 21.49
C ASN A 346 19.42 22.79 22.84
N SER A 347 20.15 23.09 23.90
CA SER A 347 19.69 22.97 25.28
C SER A 347 18.38 23.73 25.43
N PHE A 348 17.31 22.99 25.72
CA PHE A 348 16.08 23.58 26.22
C PHE A 348 16.44 24.29 27.57
N LYS A 349 16.41 25.61 27.55
CA LYS A 349 16.26 26.45 28.73
C LYS A 349 14.80 26.77 28.92
#